data_c61f40ae1aba1b5f9bae6d5d5f3c7129
#
_entry.id   c61f40ae1aba1b5f9bae6d5d5f3c7129
#
_cell.length_a   1.000
_cell.length_b   1.000
_cell.length_c   1.000
_cell.angle_alpha   90.00
_cell.angle_beta   90.00
_cell.angle_gamma   90.00
#
_symmetry.space_group_name_H-M   'P 1'
#
loop_
_entity.id
_entity.type
_entity.pdbx_description
1 polymer ?
#
loop_
_entity_poly.entity_id
_entity_poly.type
_entity_poly.pdbx_seq_one_letter_code
_entity_poly.pdbx_strand_id
1 'polypeptide(L)'
;MPPALAVPQAPVLLPIDDVAAISWQGSAGAQSYIVERAEKKNGPWTEIGRNVCDAAVPYRPLFADADVQIAGQYFYRVTAQNSSGASGPSNTVGPVAVRHFTLVDEMRDFSLLHQHTGVTPETGKTRNAKEDMDRMKGAAGAALVYRLPAAIRTCTVYTFFAEEPADLRFQVSADGQTWQTAEARRKDFYSGEGQYGYWKPVRYEAKPQALQSRFIRIEFTGEAQISRIEITYGGAE
;
A
#
# COMPACT_ATOMS: atom_id res chain seq x y z
N MET A 1 -1.59 -39.02 -3.86
CA MET A 1 -1.40 -37.68 -4.45
C MET A 1 -2.51 -36.77 -3.94
N PRO A 2 -2.22 -35.56 -3.46
CA PRO A 2 -3.28 -34.62 -3.18
C PRO A 2 -4.08 -34.33 -4.48
N PRO A 3 -5.39 -34.06 -4.40
CA PRO A 3 -6.19 -33.74 -5.58
C PRO A 3 -5.61 -32.50 -6.26
N ALA A 4 -5.58 -32.51 -7.61
CA ALA A 4 -5.16 -31.33 -8.37
C ALA A 4 -6.08 -30.14 -8.03
N LEU A 5 -5.49 -28.96 -7.82
CA LEU A 5 -6.25 -27.74 -7.62
C LEU A 5 -7.10 -27.46 -8.87
N ALA A 6 -8.34 -27.07 -8.69
CA ALA A 6 -9.15 -26.57 -9.79
C ALA A 6 -8.62 -25.17 -10.24
N VAL A 7 -8.83 -24.82 -11.50
CA VAL A 7 -8.59 -23.45 -11.98
C VAL A 7 -9.48 -22.50 -11.17
N PRO A 8 -8.93 -21.35 -10.66
CA PRO A 8 -9.71 -20.40 -9.87
C PRO A 8 -10.89 -19.82 -10.66
N GLN A 9 -11.91 -19.36 -9.96
CA GLN A 9 -12.95 -18.54 -10.56
C GLN A 9 -12.43 -17.11 -10.79
N ALA A 10 -13.11 -16.36 -11.67
CA ALA A 10 -12.79 -14.95 -11.87
C ALA A 10 -12.96 -14.15 -10.58
N PRO A 11 -11.98 -13.30 -10.19
CA PRO A 11 -12.11 -12.43 -9.03
C PRO A 11 -13.14 -11.32 -9.28
N VAL A 12 -13.50 -10.56 -8.23
CA VAL A 12 -14.36 -9.38 -8.34
C VAL A 12 -13.54 -8.14 -8.04
N LEU A 13 -13.26 -7.32 -9.07
CA LEU A 13 -12.56 -6.05 -8.89
C LEU A 13 -13.48 -5.05 -8.18
N LEU A 14 -13.01 -4.47 -7.08
CA LEU A 14 -13.74 -3.48 -6.30
C LEU A 14 -13.73 -2.10 -7.00
N PRO A 15 -14.64 -1.17 -6.64
CA PRO A 15 -14.56 0.22 -7.11
C PRO A 15 -13.19 0.83 -6.82
N ILE A 16 -12.65 1.59 -7.77
CA ILE A 16 -11.33 2.23 -7.69
C ILE A 16 -11.53 3.74 -7.69
N ASP A 17 -11.21 4.37 -6.56
CA ASP A 17 -11.23 5.83 -6.41
C ASP A 17 -9.85 6.44 -6.68
N ASP A 18 -8.79 5.66 -6.44
CA ASP A 18 -7.40 6.04 -6.66
C ASP A 18 -6.65 4.88 -7.34
N VAL A 19 -5.91 5.17 -8.40
CA VAL A 19 -5.09 4.20 -9.14
C VAL A 19 -3.96 3.59 -8.27
N ALA A 20 -3.60 4.23 -7.18
CA ALA A 20 -2.66 3.71 -6.19
C ALA A 20 -3.31 2.77 -5.15
N ALA A 21 -4.64 2.60 -5.19
CA ALA A 21 -5.40 1.86 -4.18
C ALA A 21 -6.35 0.84 -4.81
N ILE A 22 -5.82 -0.07 -5.62
CA ILE A 22 -6.58 -1.10 -6.33
C ILE A 22 -6.71 -2.35 -5.45
N SER A 23 -7.95 -2.84 -5.30
CA SER A 23 -8.25 -4.05 -4.52
C SER A 23 -9.38 -4.85 -5.16
N TRP A 24 -9.43 -6.14 -4.84
CA TRP A 24 -10.45 -7.08 -5.34
C TRP A 24 -10.84 -8.10 -4.27
N GLN A 25 -11.96 -8.76 -4.49
CA GLN A 25 -12.30 -9.98 -3.76
C GLN A 25 -11.57 -11.13 -4.44
N GLY A 26 -10.74 -11.81 -3.67
CA GLY A 26 -9.94 -12.94 -4.14
C GLY A 26 -10.80 -14.18 -4.47
N SER A 27 -10.21 -15.13 -5.16
CA SER A 27 -10.85 -16.37 -5.59
C SER A 27 -10.31 -17.54 -4.80
N ALA A 28 -11.18 -18.45 -4.39
CA ALA A 28 -10.77 -19.68 -3.71
C ALA A 28 -9.79 -20.48 -4.59
N GLY A 29 -8.68 -20.91 -3.98
CA GLY A 29 -7.63 -21.66 -4.67
C GLY A 29 -6.72 -20.84 -5.57
N ALA A 30 -6.86 -19.51 -5.64
CA ALA A 30 -5.89 -18.64 -6.29
C ALA A 30 -4.58 -18.59 -5.49
N GLN A 31 -3.47 -18.56 -6.19
CA GLN A 31 -2.12 -18.40 -5.61
C GLN A 31 -1.56 -17.02 -5.88
N SER A 32 -1.98 -16.40 -6.98
CA SER A 32 -1.59 -15.02 -7.35
C SER A 32 -2.56 -14.44 -8.37
N TYR A 33 -2.35 -13.17 -8.70
CA TYR A 33 -3.19 -12.40 -9.62
C TYR A 33 -2.33 -11.66 -10.65
N ILE A 34 -2.93 -11.47 -11.85
CA ILE A 34 -2.45 -10.57 -12.89
C ILE A 34 -3.35 -9.35 -12.89
N VAL A 35 -2.77 -8.16 -12.89
CA VAL A 35 -3.48 -6.87 -13.03
C VAL A 35 -3.23 -6.32 -14.41
N GLU A 36 -4.29 -5.94 -15.12
CA GLU A 36 -4.23 -5.36 -16.44
C GLU A 36 -4.90 -4.00 -16.49
N ARG A 37 -4.32 -3.10 -17.29
CA ARG A 37 -4.80 -1.73 -17.53
C ARG A 37 -5.09 -1.51 -19.01
N ALA A 38 -6.07 -0.65 -19.32
CA ALA A 38 -6.35 -0.16 -20.67
C ALA A 38 -6.79 1.30 -20.62
N GLU A 39 -6.59 2.04 -21.72
CA GLU A 39 -7.14 3.38 -21.92
C GLU A 39 -8.59 3.38 -22.39
N LYS A 40 -9.07 2.23 -22.90
CA LYS A 40 -10.44 2.03 -23.38
C LYS A 40 -11.07 0.83 -22.69
N LYS A 41 -12.38 0.86 -22.46
CA LYS A 41 -13.13 -0.19 -21.76
C LYS A 41 -12.90 -1.60 -22.33
N ASN A 42 -12.70 -1.72 -23.64
CA ASN A 42 -12.53 -3.00 -24.32
C ASN A 42 -11.08 -3.30 -24.71
N GLY A 43 -10.09 -2.55 -24.17
CA GLY A 43 -8.67 -2.73 -24.47
C GLY A 43 -8.17 -1.86 -25.64
N PRO A 44 -6.99 -2.10 -26.15
CA PRO A 44 -6.13 -3.23 -25.77
C PRO A 44 -5.70 -3.20 -24.29
N TRP A 45 -5.54 -4.39 -23.71
CA TRP A 45 -5.15 -4.58 -22.32
C TRP A 45 -3.64 -4.76 -22.20
N THR A 46 -3.03 -4.06 -21.27
CA THR A 46 -1.60 -4.17 -20.92
C THR A 46 -1.48 -4.73 -19.52
N GLU A 47 -0.68 -5.77 -19.35
CA GLU A 47 -0.32 -6.29 -18.04
C GLU A 47 0.56 -5.27 -17.32
N ILE A 48 0.15 -4.87 -16.12
CA ILE A 48 0.87 -3.91 -15.27
C ILE A 48 1.30 -4.52 -13.93
N GLY A 49 0.82 -5.71 -13.60
CA GLY A 49 1.23 -6.46 -12.41
C GLY A 49 1.06 -7.95 -12.58
N ARG A 50 2.03 -8.73 -12.10
CA ARG A 50 2.03 -10.20 -12.11
C ARG A 50 2.43 -10.74 -10.74
N ASN A 51 1.94 -11.91 -10.40
CA ASN A 51 2.19 -12.57 -9.12
C ASN A 51 1.78 -11.73 -7.90
N VAL A 52 0.74 -10.89 -8.05
CA VAL A 52 0.23 -10.09 -6.95
C VAL A 52 -0.49 -11.00 -5.96
N CYS A 53 -0.21 -10.81 -4.66
CA CYS A 53 -0.83 -11.57 -3.57
C CYS A 53 -2.01 -10.79 -2.98
N ASP A 54 -3.10 -11.48 -2.62
CA ASP A 54 -4.30 -10.89 -2.00
C ASP A 54 -4.36 -11.04 -0.48
N ALA A 55 -3.30 -11.54 0.16
CA ALA A 55 -3.26 -11.74 1.61
C ALA A 55 -3.41 -10.45 2.42
N ALA A 56 -3.19 -9.29 1.79
CA ALA A 56 -3.24 -7.98 2.43
C ALA A 56 -4.66 -7.45 2.73
N VAL A 57 -5.73 -8.07 2.24
CA VAL A 57 -7.13 -7.63 2.46
C VAL A 57 -7.55 -7.92 3.91
N PRO A 58 -8.26 -7.02 4.62
CA PRO A 58 -8.79 -5.72 4.18
C PRO A 58 -7.96 -4.49 4.61
N TYR A 59 -6.80 -4.66 5.20
CA TYR A 59 -6.11 -3.57 5.89
C TYR A 59 -5.27 -2.65 4.99
N ARG A 60 -4.94 -3.06 3.76
CA ARG A 60 -4.27 -2.21 2.76
C ARG A 60 -4.73 -2.53 1.34
N PRO A 61 -4.50 -1.64 0.34
CA PRO A 61 -4.68 -1.96 -1.07
C PRO A 61 -3.78 -3.12 -1.50
N LEU A 62 -4.22 -3.86 -2.50
CA LEU A 62 -3.49 -5.00 -3.04
C LEU A 62 -2.49 -4.61 -4.11
N PHE A 63 -2.78 -3.54 -4.86
CA PHE A 63 -1.97 -3.08 -5.97
C PHE A 63 -2.00 -1.56 -6.12
N ALA A 64 -0.92 -0.99 -6.61
CA ALA A 64 -0.80 0.41 -7.00
C ALA A 64 -0.27 0.50 -8.44
N ASP A 65 -0.96 1.28 -9.27
CA ASP A 65 -0.49 1.60 -10.61
C ASP A 65 0.38 2.87 -10.54
N ALA A 66 1.70 2.69 -10.59
CA ALA A 66 2.66 3.79 -10.50
C ALA A 66 2.95 4.45 -11.86
N ASP A 67 2.63 3.78 -12.98
CA ASP A 67 2.98 4.21 -14.35
C ASP A 67 1.81 4.93 -15.02
N VAL A 68 1.16 5.84 -14.30
CA VAL A 68 0.02 6.62 -14.80
C VAL A 68 0.41 8.05 -15.12
N GLN A 69 -0.38 8.71 -15.97
CA GLN A 69 -0.22 10.13 -16.31
C GLN A 69 -1.32 10.97 -15.68
N ILE A 70 -0.98 12.15 -15.15
CA ILE A 70 -1.96 13.12 -14.67
C ILE A 70 -2.95 13.45 -15.79
N ALA A 71 -4.23 13.57 -15.44
CA ALA A 71 -5.38 13.74 -16.34
C ALA A 71 -5.66 12.52 -17.25
N GLY A 72 -4.89 11.44 -17.14
CA GLY A 72 -5.21 10.17 -17.79
C GLY A 72 -6.47 9.53 -17.22
N GLN A 73 -7.09 8.66 -18.01
CA GLN A 73 -8.24 7.85 -17.60
C GLN A 73 -7.99 6.40 -17.97
N TYR A 74 -8.15 5.49 -17.02
CA TYR A 74 -7.80 4.09 -17.20
C TYR A 74 -8.91 3.16 -16.77
N PHE A 75 -8.94 1.99 -17.39
CA PHE A 75 -9.78 0.86 -17.04
C PHE A 75 -8.91 -0.27 -16.52
N TYR A 76 -9.41 -1.03 -15.55
CA TYR A 76 -8.70 -2.12 -14.91
C TYR A 76 -9.50 -3.40 -14.89
N ARG A 77 -8.82 -4.53 -14.93
CA ARG A 77 -9.33 -5.87 -14.65
C ARG A 77 -8.25 -6.74 -14.03
N VAL A 78 -8.66 -7.82 -13.41
CA VAL A 78 -7.77 -8.74 -12.67
C VAL A 78 -8.10 -10.18 -13.06
N THR A 79 -7.07 -11.02 -13.16
CA THR A 79 -7.19 -12.45 -13.44
C THR A 79 -6.52 -13.24 -12.33
N ALA A 80 -7.21 -14.22 -11.76
CA ALA A 80 -6.65 -15.12 -10.75
C ALA A 80 -5.91 -16.28 -11.42
N GLN A 81 -4.84 -16.77 -10.78
CA GLN A 81 -4.10 -17.92 -11.28
C GLN A 81 -3.58 -18.83 -10.18
N ASN A 82 -3.40 -20.10 -10.53
CA ASN A 82 -2.73 -21.12 -9.73
C ASN A 82 -1.96 -22.08 -10.64
N SER A 83 -1.40 -23.16 -10.07
CA SER A 83 -0.65 -24.18 -10.83
C SER A 83 -1.47 -24.93 -11.89
N SER A 84 -2.81 -24.87 -11.85
CA SER A 84 -3.69 -25.51 -12.81
C SER A 84 -4.15 -24.61 -13.94
N GLY A 85 -3.90 -23.29 -13.83
CA GLY A 85 -4.22 -22.32 -14.89
C GLY A 85 -4.72 -20.99 -14.37
N ALA A 86 -5.16 -20.15 -15.30
CA ALA A 86 -5.71 -18.83 -15.05
C ALA A 86 -7.24 -18.82 -15.22
N SER A 87 -7.92 -18.03 -14.40
CA SER A 87 -9.35 -17.75 -14.53
C SER A 87 -9.68 -16.91 -15.76
N GLY A 88 -10.96 -16.70 -16.06
CA GLY A 88 -11.39 -15.54 -16.84
C GLY A 88 -11.07 -14.23 -16.09
N PRO A 89 -11.07 -13.07 -16.80
CA PRO A 89 -10.90 -11.78 -16.17
C PRO A 89 -12.08 -11.43 -15.26
N SER A 90 -11.84 -10.58 -14.28
CA SER A 90 -12.88 -9.95 -13.44
C SER A 90 -13.82 -9.05 -14.24
N ASN A 91 -14.81 -8.45 -13.57
CA ASN A 91 -15.46 -7.25 -14.06
C ASN A 91 -14.43 -6.16 -14.37
N THR A 92 -14.73 -5.30 -15.36
CA THR A 92 -13.93 -4.11 -15.68
C THR A 92 -14.40 -2.94 -14.84
N VAL A 93 -13.46 -2.25 -14.19
CA VAL A 93 -13.70 -1.00 -13.43
C VAL A 93 -13.03 0.16 -14.15
N GLY A 94 -13.71 1.29 -14.28
CA GLY A 94 -13.25 2.52 -14.91
C GLY A 94 -14.38 3.23 -15.68
N PRO A 95 -14.11 4.46 -16.22
CA PRO A 95 -12.80 5.10 -16.24
C PRO A 95 -12.40 5.64 -14.87
N VAL A 96 -11.17 5.39 -14.43
CA VAL A 96 -10.57 5.95 -13.23
C VAL A 96 -9.68 7.12 -13.64
N ALA A 97 -10.01 8.33 -13.18
CA ALA A 97 -9.26 9.53 -13.51
C ALA A 97 -8.07 9.75 -12.57
N VAL A 98 -6.90 10.01 -13.14
CA VAL A 98 -5.68 10.31 -12.38
C VAL A 98 -5.61 11.80 -12.06
N ARG A 99 -5.74 12.17 -10.79
CA ARG A 99 -5.82 13.56 -10.32
C ARG A 99 -4.55 14.05 -9.61
N HIS A 100 -3.69 13.14 -9.14
CA HIS A 100 -2.49 13.42 -8.37
C HIS A 100 -1.46 12.30 -8.59
N PHE A 101 -0.25 12.50 -8.11
CA PHE A 101 0.75 11.44 -8.03
C PHE A 101 0.72 10.78 -6.66
N THR A 102 1.04 9.50 -6.61
CA THR A 102 1.23 8.78 -5.36
C THR A 102 2.55 8.01 -5.41
N LEU A 103 3.46 8.33 -4.49
CA LEU A 103 4.62 7.49 -4.21
C LEU A 103 4.14 6.34 -3.33
N VAL A 104 4.43 5.11 -3.73
CA VAL A 104 4.16 3.90 -2.94
C VAL A 104 5.48 3.23 -2.62
N ASP A 105 5.76 3.09 -1.33
CA ASP A 105 6.93 2.38 -0.82
C ASP A 105 6.47 1.09 -0.12
N GLU A 106 6.84 -0.05 -0.70
CA GLU A 106 6.56 -1.40 -0.18
C GLU A 106 7.62 -1.87 0.84
N MET A 107 8.43 -0.99 1.36
CA MET A 107 9.43 -1.25 2.41
C MET A 107 10.47 -2.32 2.07
N ARG A 108 10.79 -2.51 0.79
CA ARG A 108 11.76 -3.52 0.33
C ARG A 108 13.20 -3.13 0.63
N ASP A 109 13.50 -1.84 0.49
CA ASP A 109 14.82 -1.25 0.68
C ASP A 109 14.71 0.23 1.05
N PHE A 110 15.82 0.95 1.03
CA PHE A 110 15.89 2.38 1.36
C PHE A 110 15.87 3.32 0.14
N SER A 111 15.68 2.80 -1.07
CA SER A 111 15.88 3.55 -2.33
C SER A 111 14.94 4.74 -2.51
N LEU A 112 13.73 4.69 -1.94
CA LEU A 112 12.74 5.76 -1.98
C LEU A 112 12.88 6.78 -0.85
N LEU A 113 13.72 6.50 0.15
CA LEU A 113 13.92 7.37 1.29
C LEU A 113 14.92 8.47 0.98
N HIS A 114 14.61 9.69 1.42
CA HIS A 114 15.58 10.78 1.46
C HIS A 114 16.61 10.59 2.59
N GLN A 115 16.14 10.13 3.75
CA GLN A 115 16.95 9.84 4.93
C GLN A 115 16.24 8.82 5.83
N HIS A 116 17.01 8.04 6.59
CA HIS A 116 16.47 7.15 7.62
C HIS A 116 17.41 7.07 8.81
N THR A 117 16.86 6.70 9.97
CA THR A 117 17.62 6.52 11.22
C THR A 117 16.98 5.41 12.03
N GLY A 118 17.79 4.47 12.55
CA GLY A 118 17.36 3.45 13.51
C GLY A 118 16.35 2.44 12.98
N VAL A 119 16.21 2.30 11.66
CA VAL A 119 15.32 1.32 11.00
C VAL A 119 16.14 0.25 10.29
N THR A 120 15.58 -0.95 10.22
CA THR A 120 16.16 -2.09 9.50
C THR A 120 15.11 -2.82 8.70
N PRO A 121 15.44 -3.34 7.50
CA PRO A 121 14.56 -4.24 6.76
C PRO A 121 14.26 -5.51 7.58
N GLU A 122 13.02 -5.98 7.50
CA GLU A 122 12.55 -7.17 8.19
C GLU A 122 11.71 -8.02 7.24
N THR A 123 12.18 -9.24 6.96
CA THR A 123 11.53 -10.20 6.05
C THR A 123 11.06 -11.46 6.77
N GLY A 124 11.38 -11.62 8.04
CA GLY A 124 10.98 -12.76 8.86
C GLY A 124 9.55 -12.67 9.39
N LYS A 125 9.07 -13.76 9.97
CA LYS A 125 7.74 -13.83 10.62
C LYS A 125 6.57 -13.36 9.72
N THR A 126 6.64 -13.64 8.42
CA THR A 126 5.64 -13.21 7.43
C THR A 126 4.25 -13.66 7.81
N ARG A 127 4.09 -14.88 8.34
CA ARG A 127 2.82 -15.41 8.84
C ARG A 127 2.18 -14.48 9.90
N ASN A 128 2.96 -13.97 10.84
CA ASN A 128 2.46 -13.05 11.87
C ASN A 128 2.03 -11.71 11.25
N ALA A 129 2.73 -11.26 10.21
CA ALA A 129 2.43 -10.05 9.45
C ALA A 129 1.47 -10.30 8.26
N LYS A 130 0.60 -11.30 8.36
CA LYS A 130 -0.41 -11.64 7.35
C LYS A 130 0.19 -11.84 5.94
N GLU A 131 1.28 -12.62 5.89
CA GLU A 131 2.07 -12.97 4.69
C GLU A 131 2.75 -11.75 4.03
N ASP A 132 2.82 -10.61 4.72
CA ASP A 132 3.60 -9.48 4.24
C ASP A 132 5.09 -9.78 4.31
N MET A 133 5.78 -9.68 3.18
CA MET A 133 7.17 -10.15 3.05
C MET A 133 8.19 -9.07 3.34
N ASP A 134 7.85 -7.80 3.11
CA ASP A 134 8.80 -6.70 3.18
C ASP A 134 8.31 -5.64 4.19
N ARG A 135 9.11 -5.35 5.20
CA ARG A 135 8.77 -4.37 6.25
C ARG A 135 10.02 -3.65 6.72
N MET A 136 9.85 -2.43 7.23
CA MET A 136 10.88 -1.70 7.99
C MET A 136 10.55 -1.77 9.48
N LYS A 137 11.43 -2.40 10.25
CA LYS A 137 11.34 -2.44 11.71
C LYS A 137 12.04 -1.23 12.30
N GLY A 138 11.38 -0.57 13.28
CA GLY A 138 11.93 0.53 14.07
C GLY A 138 11.48 0.47 15.52
N ALA A 139 12.21 1.18 16.39
CA ALA A 139 11.87 1.40 17.78
C ALA A 139 11.78 2.90 18.07
N ALA A 140 11.44 3.29 19.30
CA ALA A 140 11.33 4.69 19.68
C ALA A 140 12.57 5.51 19.27
N GLY A 141 12.37 6.62 18.58
CA GLY A 141 13.42 7.49 18.02
C GLY A 141 13.90 7.09 16.62
N ALA A 142 13.51 5.94 16.08
CA ALA A 142 13.73 5.61 14.69
C ALA A 142 12.86 6.51 13.78
N ALA A 143 13.32 6.80 12.56
CA ALA A 143 12.61 7.68 11.65
C ALA A 143 12.85 7.35 10.18
N LEU A 144 11.84 7.60 9.35
CA LEU A 144 11.87 7.61 7.89
C LEU A 144 11.58 9.02 7.39
N VAL A 145 12.33 9.51 6.42
CA VAL A 145 12.13 10.82 5.81
C VAL A 145 12.01 10.68 4.29
N TYR A 146 10.94 11.20 3.73
CA TYR A 146 10.73 11.31 2.29
C TYR A 146 10.87 12.76 1.82
N ARG A 147 11.32 12.91 0.58
CA ARG A 147 11.33 14.19 -0.14
C ARG A 147 10.58 14.01 -1.45
N LEU A 148 9.52 14.78 -1.65
CA LEU A 148 8.67 14.73 -2.83
C LEU A 148 8.96 15.89 -3.78
N PRO A 149 8.74 15.71 -5.11
CA PRO A 149 8.95 16.79 -6.10
C PRO A 149 7.97 17.96 -5.96
N ALA A 150 6.79 17.70 -5.34
CA ALA A 150 5.74 18.71 -5.15
C ALA A 150 5.13 18.60 -3.75
N ALA A 151 4.18 19.49 -3.42
CA ALA A 151 3.52 19.54 -2.12
C ALA A 151 2.80 18.25 -1.78
N ILE A 152 3.00 17.75 -0.57
CA ILE A 152 2.38 16.54 -0.02
C ILE A 152 0.93 16.87 0.34
N ARG A 153 0.00 15.99 -0.06
CA ARG A 153 -1.44 16.08 0.25
C ARG A 153 -1.84 15.14 1.37
N THR A 154 -1.43 13.89 1.28
CA THR A 154 -1.69 12.87 2.30
C THR A 154 -0.49 11.95 2.43
N CYS A 155 -0.35 11.34 3.61
CA CYS A 155 0.58 10.25 3.84
C CYS A 155 -0.16 9.16 4.60
N THR A 156 -0.26 7.97 4.01
CA THR A 156 -0.86 6.80 4.64
C THR A 156 0.25 5.80 4.96
N VAL A 157 0.26 5.31 6.21
CA VAL A 157 1.25 4.35 6.71
C VAL A 157 0.54 3.12 7.23
N TYR A 158 0.95 1.96 6.74
CA TYR A 158 0.43 0.66 7.15
C TYR A 158 1.47 -0.05 8.02
N THR A 159 1.05 -0.48 9.19
CA THR A 159 1.93 -1.01 10.24
C THR A 159 1.43 -2.31 10.83
N PHE A 160 2.36 -3.06 11.41
CA PHE A 160 2.09 -4.17 12.30
C PHE A 160 2.72 -3.97 13.66
N PHE A 161 1.99 -4.33 14.70
CA PHE A 161 2.45 -4.33 16.08
C PHE A 161 2.33 -5.74 16.67
N ALA A 162 3.43 -6.24 17.21
CA ALA A 162 3.44 -7.52 17.92
C ALA A 162 2.75 -7.41 19.30
N GLU A 163 2.95 -6.28 19.94
CA GLU A 163 2.39 -5.93 21.24
C GLU A 163 1.31 -4.83 21.08
N GLU A 164 1.06 -4.03 22.12
CA GLU A 164 0.14 -2.90 22.04
C GLU A 164 0.66 -1.83 21.07
N PRO A 165 -0.21 -1.35 20.14
CA PRO A 165 0.20 -0.36 19.17
C PRO A 165 0.62 0.97 19.80
N ALA A 166 1.85 1.38 19.51
CA ALA A 166 2.34 2.72 19.79
C ALA A 166 1.99 3.67 18.63
N ASP A 167 1.79 4.95 18.91
CA ASP A 167 1.54 5.93 17.87
C ASP A 167 2.81 6.22 17.07
N LEU A 168 2.61 6.60 15.80
CA LEU A 168 3.65 7.22 14.98
C LEU A 168 3.53 8.74 15.06
N ARG A 169 4.65 9.45 15.06
CA ARG A 169 4.67 10.91 14.97
C ARG A 169 4.94 11.33 13.53
N PHE A 170 4.12 12.23 13.00
CA PHE A 170 4.26 12.78 11.67
C PHE A 170 4.69 14.24 11.74
N GLN A 171 5.70 14.59 10.96
CA GLN A 171 6.18 15.96 10.81
C GLN A 171 6.38 16.27 9.33
N VAL A 172 6.10 17.50 8.94
CA VAL A 172 6.27 17.98 7.57
C VAL A 172 7.14 19.22 7.52
N SER A 173 7.79 19.43 6.38
CA SER A 173 8.67 20.57 6.16
C SER A 173 8.69 21.00 4.70
N ALA A 174 8.87 22.28 4.45
CA ALA A 174 9.08 22.80 3.10
C ALA A 174 10.56 22.72 2.68
N ASP A 175 11.49 22.85 3.63
CA ASP A 175 12.94 22.99 3.42
C ASP A 175 13.78 21.81 3.93
N GLY A 176 13.14 20.86 4.65
CA GLY A 176 13.82 19.73 5.29
C GLY A 176 14.56 20.08 6.60
N GLN A 177 14.47 21.34 7.06
CA GLN A 177 15.14 21.84 8.26
C GLN A 177 14.15 22.24 9.35
N THR A 178 13.13 23.00 8.97
CA THR A 178 12.08 23.46 9.88
C THR A 178 10.89 22.50 9.83
N TRP A 179 10.60 21.82 10.94
CA TRP A 179 9.60 20.78 11.00
C TRP A 179 8.35 21.23 11.77
N GLN A 180 7.19 20.90 11.23
CA GLN A 180 5.89 21.13 11.86
C GLN A 180 5.19 19.79 12.06
N THR A 181 4.53 19.60 13.19
CA THR A 181 3.74 18.39 13.44
C THR A 181 2.54 18.35 12.49
N ALA A 182 2.32 17.20 11.91
CA ALA A 182 1.12 16.87 11.15
C ALA A 182 0.27 15.87 11.95
N GLU A 183 -1.00 16.19 12.14
CA GLU A 183 -1.92 15.27 12.80
C GLU A 183 -2.22 14.07 11.91
N ALA A 184 -2.33 12.90 12.52
CA ALA A 184 -2.68 11.67 11.83
C ALA A 184 -3.92 11.02 12.47
N ARG A 185 -4.78 10.48 11.62
CA ARG A 185 -5.88 9.61 12.04
C ARG A 185 -5.39 8.18 12.09
N ARG A 186 -5.71 7.47 13.16
CA ARG A 186 -5.42 6.06 13.33
C ARG A 186 -6.68 5.23 13.04
N LYS A 187 -6.49 4.09 12.38
CA LYS A 187 -7.52 3.07 12.19
C LYS A 187 -6.94 1.69 12.48
N ASP A 188 -7.52 1.00 13.45
CA ASP A 188 -7.18 -0.36 13.83
C ASP A 188 -7.96 -1.37 12.97
N PHE A 189 -7.30 -2.45 12.54
CA PHE A 189 -7.91 -3.54 11.77
C PHE A 189 -7.86 -4.87 12.54
N TYR A 190 -7.94 -4.80 13.86
CA TYR A 190 -8.01 -5.93 14.76
C TYR A 190 -9.06 -5.64 15.84
N SER A 191 -9.56 -6.68 16.48
CA SER A 191 -10.45 -6.58 17.64
C SER A 191 -9.90 -7.47 18.76
N GLY A 192 -9.71 -6.89 19.94
CA GLY A 192 -9.20 -7.60 21.11
C GLY A 192 -7.75 -8.08 20.98
N GLU A 193 -7.39 -9.11 21.74
CA GLU A 193 -6.09 -9.76 21.66
C GLU A 193 -5.93 -10.48 20.32
N GLY A 194 -4.71 -10.41 19.74
CA GLY A 194 -4.42 -10.95 18.41
C GLY A 194 -4.81 -12.43 18.29
N GLN A 195 -5.63 -12.74 17.30
CA GLN A 195 -6.07 -14.12 17.05
C GLN A 195 -5.00 -14.88 16.27
N TYR A 196 -4.76 -16.14 16.60
CA TYR A 196 -3.87 -17.07 15.87
C TYR A 196 -2.40 -16.60 15.74
N GLY A 197 -1.91 -15.73 16.64
CA GLY A 197 -0.54 -15.22 16.61
C GLY A 197 -0.29 -14.16 15.53
N TYR A 198 -1.34 -13.65 14.87
CA TYR A 198 -1.20 -12.50 13.97
C TYR A 198 -0.91 -11.22 14.75
N TRP A 199 -0.03 -10.41 14.20
CA TRP A 199 0.20 -9.06 14.68
C TRP A 199 -0.98 -8.14 14.38
N LYS A 200 -1.07 -7.04 15.12
CA LYS A 200 -2.14 -6.05 15.05
C LYS A 200 -1.90 -5.08 13.88
N PRO A 201 -2.68 -5.15 12.78
CA PRO A 201 -2.54 -4.21 11.67
C PRO A 201 -3.18 -2.88 12.06
N VAL A 202 -2.44 -1.78 11.85
CA VAL A 202 -2.91 -0.41 12.10
C VAL A 202 -2.55 0.47 10.90
N ARG A 203 -3.48 1.34 10.49
CA ARG A 203 -3.26 2.35 9.46
C ARG A 203 -3.27 3.73 10.07
N TYR A 204 -2.30 4.54 9.70
CA TYR A 204 -2.25 5.97 10.00
C TYR A 204 -2.45 6.76 8.71
N GLU A 205 -3.20 7.86 8.76
CA GLU A 205 -3.40 8.79 7.65
C GLU A 205 -3.14 10.20 8.14
N ALA A 206 -2.02 10.79 7.71
CA ALA A 206 -1.66 12.17 7.99
C ALA A 206 -2.06 13.07 6.81
N LYS A 207 -2.69 14.22 7.12
CA LYS A 207 -3.05 15.28 6.16
C LYS A 207 -2.32 16.56 6.54
N PRO A 208 -1.17 16.88 5.91
CA PRO A 208 -0.47 18.12 6.17
C PRO A 208 -1.35 19.33 5.90
N GLN A 209 -1.43 20.26 6.84
CA GLN A 209 -2.14 21.55 6.63
C GLN A 209 -1.25 22.60 5.99
N ALA A 210 0.07 22.43 6.04
CA ALA A 210 1.04 23.33 5.46
C ALA A 210 1.13 23.14 3.93
N LEU A 211 0.58 24.07 3.16
CA LEU A 211 0.34 24.01 1.72
C LEU A 211 1.57 23.78 0.82
N GLN A 212 2.79 23.83 1.34
CA GLN A 212 4.01 23.70 0.53
C GLN A 212 5.02 22.69 1.07
N SER A 213 4.60 21.82 1.98
CA SER A 213 5.48 20.80 2.53
C SER A 213 5.86 19.78 1.47
N ARG A 214 7.18 19.61 1.27
CA ARG A 214 7.75 18.65 0.30
C ARG A 214 8.52 17.55 0.99
N PHE A 215 8.71 17.65 2.31
CA PHE A 215 9.33 16.64 3.15
C PHE A 215 8.32 16.14 4.17
N ILE A 216 8.34 14.84 4.44
CA ILE A 216 7.62 14.23 5.54
C ILE A 216 8.55 13.30 6.31
N ARG A 217 8.49 13.42 7.63
CA ARG A 217 9.17 12.54 8.60
C ARG A 217 8.11 11.71 9.32
N ILE A 218 8.35 10.42 9.39
CA ILE A 218 7.57 9.46 10.16
C ILE A 218 8.49 8.92 11.25
N GLU A 219 8.21 9.25 12.50
CA GLU A 219 9.00 8.87 13.66
C GLU A 219 8.28 7.80 14.47
N PHE A 220 9.01 6.77 14.88
CA PHE A 220 8.54 5.71 15.72
C PHE A 220 8.55 6.16 17.19
N THR A 221 7.43 6.02 17.89
CA THR A 221 7.35 6.29 19.34
C THR A 221 7.50 5.03 20.19
N GLY A 222 7.48 3.87 19.55
CA GLY A 222 7.66 2.55 20.13
C GLY A 222 8.08 1.53 19.06
N GLU A 223 8.13 0.25 19.41
CA GLU A 223 8.45 -0.80 18.44
C GLU A 223 7.29 -1.01 17.47
N ALA A 224 7.58 -0.92 16.19
CA ALA A 224 6.63 -1.15 15.10
C ALA A 224 7.33 -1.71 13.86
N GLN A 225 6.53 -2.28 12.96
CA GLN A 225 6.98 -2.63 11.61
C GLN A 225 6.07 -1.94 10.60
N ILE A 226 6.64 -1.07 9.77
CA ILE A 226 5.95 -0.44 8.66
C ILE A 226 6.04 -1.36 7.46
N SER A 227 4.89 -1.68 6.84
CA SER A 227 4.81 -2.60 5.71
C SER A 227 4.59 -1.87 4.38
N ARG A 228 4.03 -0.66 4.42
CA ARG A 228 3.77 0.14 3.22
C ARG A 228 3.56 1.60 3.59
N ILE A 229 4.04 2.49 2.74
CA ILE A 229 3.77 3.93 2.83
C ILE A 229 3.24 4.41 1.47
N GLU A 230 2.18 5.20 1.50
CA GLU A 230 1.61 5.87 0.34
C GLU A 230 1.64 7.37 0.59
N ILE A 231 2.31 8.12 -0.30
CA ILE A 231 2.38 9.58 -0.19
C ILE A 231 1.79 10.19 -1.45
N THR A 232 0.62 10.81 -1.32
CA THR A 232 -0.02 11.55 -2.40
C THR A 232 0.54 12.96 -2.45
N TYR A 233 0.92 13.43 -3.64
CA TYR A 233 1.53 14.75 -3.83
C TYR A 233 1.21 15.36 -5.19
N GLY A 234 1.34 16.68 -5.33
CA GLY A 234 1.07 17.38 -6.57
C GLY A 234 -0.40 17.32 -7.00
N GLY A 235 -0.66 17.50 -8.29
CA GLY A 235 -2.00 17.57 -8.86
C GLY A 235 -2.63 18.96 -8.73
N ALA A 236 -3.70 19.23 -9.50
CA ALA A 236 -4.50 20.45 -9.35
C ALA A 236 -5.40 20.35 -8.09
N GLU A 237 -5.64 21.47 -7.44
CA GLU A 237 -6.70 21.64 -6.43
C GLU A 237 -8.09 21.48 -7.06
#